data_4fee12c58bbae601125ff35662cb8293
#
_entry.id   4fee12c58bbae601125ff35662cb8293
#
_cell.length_a   1.000
_cell.length_b   1.000
_cell.length_c   1.000
_cell.angle_alpha   90.00
_cell.angle_beta   90.00
_cell.angle_gamma   90.00
#
_symmetry.space_group_name_H-M   'P 1'
#
loop_
_entity.id
_entity.type
_entity.pdbx_description
1 polymer ?
#
loop_
_entity_poly.entity_id
_entity_poly.type
_entity_poly.pdbx_seq_one_letter_code
_entity_poly.pdbx_strand_id
1 'polypeptide(L)'
;LRDIIITNGYPRDVTDQDFIAYRASMSSIMTRMMLLDSIPSVKIKNYAYRNKGNLKFDEVTEAWGITEPSFSNGAAYADLDNDGDLDYVVNNINDSASVFRNNVVQQKPHESNYLKVQLKGGKDNVQGYGAWVEISYANNQKQVYEYTPYRGYLSSVDPTAHFGLGKTQTVKEVKIIWQSGKGQIFKNVKANKTLLVEEANAQVLPTAKEAMSAPLLADVTDILN
;
A
#
# COMPACT_ATOMS: atom_id res chain seq x y z
N LEU A 1 4.99 10.75 -2.32
CA LEU A 1 5.14 10.08 -1.03
C LEU A 1 3.93 9.19 -0.81
N ARG A 2 4.08 8.10 -0.08
CA ARG A 2 2.98 7.20 0.26
C ARG A 2 2.42 7.61 1.62
N ASP A 3 1.11 7.74 1.69
CA ASP A 3 0.36 7.98 2.90
C ASP A 3 0.00 6.65 3.58
N ILE A 4 -0.53 6.69 4.79
CA ILE A 4 -0.92 5.52 5.55
C ILE A 4 -2.39 5.66 5.93
N ILE A 5 -3.19 4.63 5.68
CA ILE A 5 -4.53 4.49 6.23
C ILE A 5 -4.57 3.23 7.06
N ILE A 6 -5.09 3.33 8.27
CA ILE A 6 -5.19 2.24 9.24
C ILE A 6 -6.66 1.93 9.49
N THR A 7 -7.05 0.70 9.22
CA THR A 7 -8.40 0.19 9.52
C THR A 7 -8.47 -0.39 10.92
N ASN A 8 -9.60 -0.23 11.58
CA ASN A 8 -9.86 -0.70 12.95
C ASN A 8 -10.95 -1.78 12.93
N GLY A 9 -10.54 -3.04 12.71
CA GLY A 9 -11.45 -4.13 12.40
C GLY A 9 -11.81 -5.07 13.53
N TYR A 10 -11.57 -4.73 14.79
CA TYR A 10 -11.82 -5.62 15.91
C TYR A 10 -13.16 -5.30 16.59
N PRO A 11 -14.25 -6.09 16.33
CA PRO A 11 -15.58 -5.74 16.81
C PRO A 11 -15.78 -5.97 18.31
N ARG A 12 -14.88 -6.72 18.98
CA ARG A 12 -14.99 -7.05 20.40
C ARG A 12 -13.64 -6.85 21.10
N ASP A 13 -13.62 -6.02 22.13
CA ASP A 13 -12.41 -5.75 22.89
C ASP A 13 -12.18 -6.78 23.99
N VAL A 14 -11.47 -7.86 23.63
CA VAL A 14 -11.11 -8.94 24.57
C VAL A 14 -10.00 -8.51 25.55
N THR A 15 -9.41 -7.34 25.37
CA THR A 15 -8.34 -6.79 26.20
C THR A 15 -8.85 -5.77 27.24
N ASP A 16 -10.15 -5.46 27.19
CA ASP A 16 -10.80 -4.60 28.18
C ASP A 16 -10.61 -5.15 29.61
N GLN A 17 -10.12 -4.30 30.51
CA GLN A 17 -9.73 -4.72 31.85
C GLN A 17 -10.95 -5.11 32.70
N ASP A 18 -12.06 -4.41 32.56
CA ASP A 18 -13.28 -4.73 33.28
C ASP A 18 -13.88 -6.07 32.80
N PHE A 19 -13.83 -6.31 31.49
CA PHE A 19 -14.20 -7.60 30.94
C PHE A 19 -13.30 -8.74 31.44
N ILE A 20 -11.99 -8.53 31.50
CA ILE A 20 -11.04 -9.54 32.01
C ILE A 20 -11.37 -9.89 33.47
N ALA A 21 -11.59 -8.89 34.32
CA ALA A 21 -11.97 -9.08 35.71
C ALA A 21 -13.34 -9.77 35.85
N TYR A 22 -14.32 -9.34 35.07
CA TYR A 22 -15.64 -9.95 35.01
C TYR A 22 -15.59 -11.44 34.60
N ARG A 23 -14.85 -11.74 33.55
CA ARG A 23 -14.63 -13.10 33.07
C ARG A 23 -14.01 -13.99 34.14
N ALA A 24 -13.01 -13.48 34.87
CA ALA A 24 -12.35 -14.21 35.94
C ALA A 24 -13.31 -14.58 37.07
N SER A 25 -14.22 -13.67 37.44
CA SER A 25 -15.21 -13.88 38.51
C SER A 25 -16.38 -14.78 38.10
N MET A 26 -16.78 -14.76 36.80
CA MET A 26 -17.99 -15.41 36.33
C MET A 26 -17.75 -16.72 35.55
N SER A 27 -16.50 -17.11 35.32
CA SER A 27 -16.13 -18.26 34.48
C SER A 27 -16.69 -19.61 34.95
N SER A 28 -16.96 -19.76 36.25
CA SER A 28 -17.55 -20.97 36.82
C SER A 28 -19.09 -21.00 36.77
N ILE A 29 -19.74 -19.87 36.51
CA ILE A 29 -21.20 -19.70 36.59
C ILE A 29 -21.83 -19.54 35.20
N MET A 30 -21.14 -18.86 34.30
CA MET A 30 -21.65 -18.50 32.97
C MET A 30 -21.25 -19.51 31.90
N THR A 31 -22.16 -19.73 30.96
CA THR A 31 -21.82 -20.49 29.75
C THR A 31 -20.83 -19.70 28.87
N ARG A 32 -20.11 -20.43 28.02
CA ARG A 32 -19.17 -19.80 27.06
C ARG A 32 -19.85 -18.76 26.17
N MET A 33 -21.09 -19.01 25.76
CA MET A 33 -21.85 -18.05 24.93
C MET A 33 -22.14 -16.76 25.68
N MET A 34 -22.59 -16.83 26.91
CA MET A 34 -22.89 -15.64 27.74
C MET A 34 -21.61 -14.80 27.96
N LEU A 35 -20.46 -15.46 28.19
CA LEU A 35 -19.18 -14.76 28.30
C LEU A 35 -18.79 -14.07 27.02
N LEU A 36 -18.99 -14.70 25.85
CA LEU A 36 -18.71 -14.07 24.55
C LEU A 36 -19.61 -12.85 24.29
N ASP A 37 -20.87 -12.91 24.70
CA ASP A 37 -21.81 -11.79 24.52
C ASP A 37 -21.54 -10.61 25.45
N SER A 38 -20.82 -10.87 26.57
CA SER A 38 -20.42 -9.80 27.51
C SER A 38 -19.15 -9.05 27.12
N ILE A 39 -18.46 -9.45 26.04
CA ILE A 39 -17.27 -8.74 25.58
C ILE A 39 -17.66 -7.36 25.04
N PRO A 40 -17.05 -6.27 25.53
CA PRO A 40 -17.32 -4.92 25.05
C PRO A 40 -17.11 -4.75 23.56
N SER A 41 -17.92 -3.90 22.97
CA SER A 41 -17.86 -3.57 21.55
C SER A 41 -17.71 -2.06 21.40
N VAL A 42 -16.57 -1.61 20.91
CA VAL A 42 -16.27 -0.20 20.75
C VAL A 42 -15.95 0.09 19.27
N LYS A 43 -16.85 0.83 18.62
CA LYS A 43 -16.57 1.32 17.25
C LYS A 43 -15.63 2.53 17.33
N ILE A 44 -14.53 2.45 16.61
CA ILE A 44 -13.61 3.59 16.43
C ILE A 44 -13.44 3.90 14.95
N LYS A 45 -13.15 5.15 14.62
CA LYS A 45 -12.90 5.56 13.25
C LYS A 45 -11.58 4.98 12.74
N ASN A 46 -11.44 4.83 11.43
CA ASN A 46 -10.17 4.55 10.79
C ASN A 46 -9.28 5.79 10.88
N TYR A 47 -7.97 5.62 10.76
CA TYR A 47 -7.02 6.73 10.85
C TYR A 47 -6.29 6.91 9.52
N ALA A 48 -6.08 8.16 9.13
CA ALA A 48 -5.29 8.52 7.95
C ALA A 48 -4.14 9.46 8.31
N TYR A 49 -2.97 9.15 7.76
CA TYR A 49 -1.74 9.91 7.99
C TYR A 49 -1.10 10.30 6.66
N ARG A 50 -0.95 11.59 6.45
CA ARG A 50 -0.27 12.14 5.29
C ARG A 50 1.24 12.20 5.50
N ASN A 51 1.99 11.63 4.58
CA ASN A 51 3.44 11.62 4.60
C ASN A 51 4.03 12.99 4.22
N LYS A 52 4.80 13.58 5.12
CA LYS A 52 5.50 14.86 4.93
C LYS A 52 6.95 14.70 4.47
N GLY A 53 7.42 13.45 4.35
CA GLY A 53 8.83 13.15 4.16
C GLY A 53 9.61 13.12 5.47
N ASN A 54 10.86 12.63 5.39
CA ASN A 54 11.76 12.52 6.54
C ASN A 54 11.14 11.77 7.74
N LEU A 55 10.34 10.72 7.46
CA LEU A 55 9.62 9.90 8.44
C LEU A 55 8.64 10.69 9.31
N LYS A 56 8.15 11.83 8.82
CA LYS A 56 7.13 12.64 9.51
C LYS A 56 5.78 12.46 8.83
N PHE A 57 4.75 12.33 9.64
CA PHE A 57 3.37 12.16 9.21
C PHE A 57 2.47 13.14 9.96
N ASP A 58 1.52 13.74 9.25
CA ASP A 58 0.42 14.51 9.84
C ASP A 58 -0.81 13.61 9.90
N GLU A 59 -1.49 13.58 11.03
CA GLU A 59 -2.81 12.97 11.14
C GLU A 59 -3.82 13.84 10.37
N VAL A 60 -4.55 13.24 9.45
CA VAL A 60 -5.45 13.95 8.52
C VAL A 60 -6.83 13.29 8.39
N THR A 61 -7.19 12.42 9.29
CA THR A 61 -8.43 11.64 9.30
C THR A 61 -9.66 12.51 9.07
N GLU A 62 -9.84 13.53 9.92
CA GLU A 62 -10.97 14.48 9.82
C GLU A 62 -10.91 15.29 8.52
N ALA A 63 -9.72 15.75 8.15
CA ALA A 63 -9.51 16.57 6.95
C ALA A 63 -9.80 15.80 5.66
N TRP A 64 -9.67 14.46 5.68
CA TRP A 64 -9.98 13.59 4.56
C TRP A 64 -11.39 13.00 4.62
N GLY A 65 -12.19 13.37 5.63
CA GLY A 65 -13.58 12.95 5.76
C GLY A 65 -13.77 11.51 6.23
N ILE A 66 -12.75 10.88 6.84
CA ILE A 66 -12.84 9.53 7.40
C ILE A 66 -13.32 9.64 8.86
N THR A 67 -14.59 10.00 9.05
CA THR A 67 -15.12 10.38 10.37
C THR A 67 -15.99 9.31 11.03
N GLU A 68 -16.54 8.40 10.24
CA GLU A 68 -17.51 7.42 10.73
C GLU A 68 -16.83 6.27 11.50
N PRO A 69 -17.23 6.01 12.74
CA PRO A 69 -16.76 4.85 13.48
C PRO A 69 -17.26 3.54 12.86
N SER A 70 -16.39 2.57 12.70
CA SER A 70 -16.70 1.29 12.06
C SER A 70 -15.85 0.16 12.60
N PHE A 71 -16.20 -1.07 12.22
CA PHE A 71 -15.33 -2.23 12.37
C PHE A 71 -14.78 -2.60 10.99
N SER A 72 -13.72 -1.92 10.57
CA SER A 72 -13.16 -2.02 9.23
C SER A 72 -12.02 -3.03 9.18
N ASN A 73 -12.09 -3.99 8.29
CA ASN A 73 -11.02 -4.99 8.12
C ASN A 73 -10.28 -4.80 6.80
N GLY A 74 -10.77 -5.44 5.76
CA GLY A 74 -10.18 -5.37 4.44
C GLY A 74 -10.38 -3.99 3.82
N ALA A 75 -9.33 -3.48 3.20
CA ALA A 75 -9.39 -2.21 2.49
C ALA A 75 -8.61 -2.29 1.17
N ALA A 76 -9.11 -1.61 0.17
CA ALA A 76 -8.48 -1.54 -1.14
C ALA A 76 -8.49 -0.10 -1.66
N TYR A 77 -7.62 0.15 -2.61
CA TYR A 77 -7.62 1.40 -3.37
C TYR A 77 -7.58 1.09 -4.86
N ALA A 78 -8.30 1.88 -5.62
CA ALA A 78 -8.31 1.84 -7.08
C ALA A 78 -8.77 3.20 -7.62
N ASP A 79 -8.44 3.49 -8.86
CA ASP A 79 -9.01 4.62 -9.58
C ASP A 79 -10.35 4.18 -10.17
N LEU A 80 -11.45 4.42 -9.44
CA LEU A 80 -12.77 3.87 -9.74
C LEU A 80 -13.51 4.66 -10.83
N ASP A 81 -13.25 5.96 -10.94
CA ASP A 81 -13.88 6.84 -11.93
C ASP A 81 -12.95 7.20 -13.10
N ASN A 82 -11.73 6.63 -13.13
CA ASN A 82 -10.71 6.80 -14.15
C ASN A 82 -10.24 8.25 -14.34
N ASP A 83 -10.24 9.04 -13.28
CA ASP A 83 -9.76 10.42 -13.30
C ASP A 83 -8.25 10.55 -13.02
N GLY A 84 -7.62 9.47 -12.58
CA GLY A 84 -6.16 9.36 -12.39
C GLY A 84 -5.70 9.46 -10.96
N ASP A 85 -6.58 9.68 -9.99
CA ASP A 85 -6.26 9.54 -8.59
C ASP A 85 -6.82 8.21 -8.00
N LEU A 86 -6.44 7.88 -6.78
CA LEU A 86 -6.84 6.62 -6.17
C LEU A 86 -7.93 6.86 -5.13
N ASP A 87 -9.06 6.20 -5.34
CA ASP A 87 -10.16 6.11 -4.39
C ASP A 87 -9.89 5.04 -3.34
N TYR A 88 -10.62 5.09 -2.24
CA TYR A 88 -10.46 4.18 -1.13
C TYR A 88 -11.76 3.46 -0.81
N VAL A 89 -11.69 2.13 -0.72
CA VAL A 89 -12.83 1.26 -0.38
C VAL A 89 -12.47 0.46 0.86
N VAL A 90 -13.38 0.39 1.81
CA VAL A 90 -13.20 -0.38 3.03
C VAL A 90 -14.42 -1.23 3.34
N ASN A 91 -14.18 -2.48 3.68
CA ASN A 91 -15.21 -3.42 4.10
C ASN A 91 -15.41 -3.36 5.60
N ASN A 92 -16.65 -3.21 6.04
CA ASN A 92 -17.04 -3.10 7.43
C ASN A 92 -17.73 -4.39 7.91
N ILE A 93 -17.41 -4.84 9.12
CA ILE A 93 -18.03 -6.02 9.73
C ILE A 93 -19.45 -5.66 10.18
N ASN A 94 -20.43 -6.43 9.73
CA ASN A 94 -21.85 -6.24 10.01
C ASN A 94 -22.38 -4.83 9.70
N ASP A 95 -21.78 -4.17 8.70
CA ASP A 95 -22.15 -2.83 8.26
C ASP A 95 -21.91 -2.69 6.75
N SER A 96 -22.44 -1.64 6.13
CA SER A 96 -22.20 -1.36 4.72
C SER A 96 -20.74 -1.03 4.46
N ALA A 97 -20.21 -1.46 3.31
CA ALA A 97 -18.89 -1.03 2.87
C ALA A 97 -18.87 0.48 2.65
N SER A 98 -17.75 1.12 3.00
CA SER A 98 -17.56 2.55 2.76
C SER A 98 -16.71 2.76 1.51
N VAL A 99 -17.14 3.69 0.67
CA VAL A 99 -16.42 4.09 -0.55
C VAL A 99 -16.12 5.58 -0.46
N PHE A 100 -14.83 5.93 -0.46
CA PHE A 100 -14.36 7.31 -0.40
C PHE A 100 -13.76 7.68 -1.75
N ARG A 101 -14.41 8.62 -2.44
CA ARG A 101 -13.86 9.18 -3.66
C ARG A 101 -12.78 10.21 -3.31
N ASN A 102 -11.63 10.09 -3.93
CA ASN A 102 -10.61 11.11 -3.91
C ASN A 102 -11.02 12.25 -4.87
N ASN A 103 -10.83 13.47 -4.47
CA ASN A 103 -11.17 14.64 -5.29
C ASN A 103 -9.93 15.52 -5.56
N VAL A 104 -8.72 14.96 -5.44
CA VAL A 104 -7.51 15.76 -5.58
C VAL A 104 -7.31 16.28 -7.00
N VAL A 105 -7.69 15.49 -8.00
CA VAL A 105 -7.62 15.90 -9.41
C VAL A 105 -8.58 17.05 -9.70
N GLN A 106 -9.82 17.00 -9.18
CA GLN A 106 -10.79 18.07 -9.37
C GLN A 106 -10.39 19.35 -8.62
N GLN A 107 -9.84 19.22 -7.42
CA GLN A 107 -9.44 20.36 -6.59
C GLN A 107 -8.11 21.00 -7.03
N LYS A 108 -7.20 20.20 -7.58
CA LYS A 108 -5.83 20.63 -7.94
C LYS A 108 -5.38 20.04 -9.28
N PRO A 109 -6.08 20.29 -10.40
CA PRO A 109 -5.85 19.62 -11.69
C PRO A 109 -4.43 19.80 -12.24
N HIS A 110 -3.73 20.90 -11.87
CA HIS A 110 -2.37 21.18 -12.33
C HIS A 110 -1.27 20.66 -11.37
N GLU A 111 -1.67 20.05 -10.25
CA GLU A 111 -0.76 19.57 -9.23
C GLU A 111 -0.94 18.07 -8.94
N SER A 112 -1.75 17.37 -9.73
CA SER A 112 -2.16 15.98 -9.54
C SER A 112 -1.83 15.08 -10.73
N ASN A 113 -0.70 15.36 -11.41
CA ASN A 113 -0.24 14.48 -12.48
C ASN A 113 0.12 13.09 -11.93
N TYR A 114 -0.08 12.08 -12.75
CA TYR A 114 0.18 10.69 -12.41
C TYR A 114 0.86 9.91 -13.55
N LEU A 115 1.39 8.74 -13.25
CA LEU A 115 1.78 7.72 -14.21
C LEU A 115 1.32 6.36 -13.70
N LYS A 116 0.58 5.63 -14.53
CA LYS A 116 0.26 4.22 -14.28
C LYS A 116 1.21 3.35 -15.12
N VAL A 117 1.75 2.29 -14.53
CA VAL A 117 2.54 1.29 -15.25
C VAL A 117 1.87 -0.06 -15.06
N GLN A 118 1.45 -0.65 -16.18
CA GLN A 118 0.83 -1.96 -16.23
C GLN A 118 1.79 -2.96 -16.87
N LEU A 119 1.98 -4.09 -16.22
CA LEU A 119 2.91 -5.12 -16.65
C LEU A 119 2.17 -6.31 -17.27
N LYS A 120 2.78 -6.88 -18.30
CA LYS A 120 2.39 -8.14 -18.89
C LYS A 120 3.62 -9.05 -18.93
N GLY A 121 3.65 -10.02 -18.03
CA GLY A 121 4.75 -10.95 -17.90
C GLY A 121 4.71 -12.12 -18.90
N GLY A 122 5.63 -13.04 -18.72
CA GLY A 122 5.73 -14.26 -19.52
C GLY A 122 4.70 -15.33 -19.14
N LYS A 123 4.79 -16.49 -19.79
CA LYS A 123 3.82 -17.59 -19.65
C LYS A 123 3.60 -18.05 -18.20
N ASP A 124 4.66 -18.10 -17.41
CA ASP A 124 4.61 -18.64 -16.04
C ASP A 124 4.24 -17.58 -15.00
N ASN A 125 4.24 -16.28 -15.38
CA ASN A 125 3.89 -15.15 -14.55
C ASN A 125 3.21 -14.07 -15.39
N VAL A 126 2.04 -14.35 -15.91
CA VAL A 126 1.33 -13.49 -16.89
C VAL A 126 1.10 -12.09 -16.37
N GLN A 127 0.89 -11.95 -15.07
CA GLN A 127 0.68 -10.63 -14.42
C GLN A 127 1.99 -9.87 -14.16
N GLY A 128 3.16 -10.52 -14.24
CA GLY A 128 4.43 -9.88 -13.93
C GLY A 128 4.65 -9.61 -12.43
N TYR A 129 3.99 -10.36 -11.56
CA TYR A 129 4.14 -10.19 -10.10
C TYR A 129 5.59 -10.39 -9.64
N GLY A 130 5.99 -9.63 -8.64
CA GLY A 130 7.34 -9.61 -8.12
C GLY A 130 8.31 -8.75 -8.93
N ALA A 131 7.87 -8.16 -10.04
CA ALA A 131 8.68 -7.17 -10.73
C ALA A 131 8.79 -5.87 -9.91
N TRP A 132 9.87 -5.14 -10.12
CA TRP A 132 10.10 -3.82 -9.53
C TRP A 132 9.97 -2.75 -10.59
N VAL A 133 9.21 -1.70 -10.28
CA VAL A 133 9.07 -0.52 -11.12
C VAL A 133 9.66 0.67 -10.39
N GLU A 134 10.74 1.21 -10.93
CA GLU A 134 11.39 2.42 -10.41
C GLU A 134 11.13 3.59 -11.36
N ILE A 135 10.78 4.73 -10.83
CA ILE A 135 10.71 5.97 -11.60
C ILE A 135 11.64 7.03 -11.04
N SER A 136 12.26 7.79 -11.93
CA SER A 136 12.98 9.02 -11.56
C SER A 136 12.39 10.21 -12.30
N TYR A 137 12.18 11.32 -11.57
CA TYR A 137 11.51 12.51 -12.10
C TYR A 137 12.11 13.78 -11.49
N ALA A 138 11.40 14.91 -11.47
CA ALA A 138 11.91 16.21 -11.08
C ALA A 138 12.85 16.15 -9.84
N ASN A 139 13.95 16.92 -9.90
CA ASN A 139 14.93 17.05 -8.82
C ASN A 139 15.56 15.73 -8.34
N ASN A 140 15.74 14.76 -9.24
CA ASN A 140 16.23 13.42 -8.95
C ASN A 140 15.40 12.67 -7.91
N GLN A 141 14.14 13.03 -7.72
CA GLN A 141 13.22 12.27 -6.89
C GLN A 141 13.00 10.90 -7.51
N LYS A 142 12.89 9.89 -6.64
CA LYS A 142 12.64 8.51 -7.03
C LYS A 142 11.43 7.96 -6.30
N GLN A 143 10.68 7.11 -6.98
CA GLN A 143 9.68 6.24 -6.36
C GLN A 143 9.91 4.82 -6.84
N VAL A 144 9.62 3.87 -5.98
CA VAL A 144 9.75 2.43 -6.26
C VAL A 144 8.44 1.76 -5.93
N TYR A 145 8.02 0.83 -6.77
CA TYR A 145 6.82 0.04 -6.59
C TYR A 145 7.15 -1.44 -6.81
N GLU A 146 6.90 -2.25 -5.79
CA GLU A 146 6.87 -3.70 -5.93
C GLU A 146 5.54 -4.09 -6.56
N TYR A 147 5.61 -4.78 -7.70
CA TYR A 147 4.43 -5.13 -8.48
C TYR A 147 3.74 -6.37 -7.88
N THR A 148 2.84 -6.13 -6.94
CA THR A 148 2.09 -7.16 -6.23
C THR A 148 0.68 -6.66 -5.91
N PRO A 149 -0.35 -7.54 -5.95
CA PRO A 149 -1.71 -7.16 -5.60
C PRO A 149 -1.95 -7.07 -4.08
N TYR A 150 -1.05 -7.62 -3.27
CA TYR A 150 -1.28 -7.72 -1.83
C TYR A 150 -0.98 -6.41 -1.12
N ARG A 151 -1.99 -5.89 -0.41
CA ARG A 151 -1.89 -4.64 0.36
C ARG A 151 -2.81 -4.70 1.58
N GLY A 152 -2.19 -4.76 2.77
CA GLY A 152 -2.93 -4.78 4.02
C GLY A 152 -3.58 -6.13 4.36
N TYR A 153 -4.38 -6.12 5.42
CA TYR A 153 -4.99 -7.33 5.97
C TYR A 153 -6.08 -7.86 5.05
N LEU A 154 -5.96 -9.12 4.63
CA LEU A 154 -6.91 -9.84 3.76
C LEU A 154 -7.38 -9.01 2.55
N SER A 155 -6.48 -8.22 1.97
CA SER A 155 -6.83 -7.25 0.93
C SER A 155 -5.96 -7.41 -0.30
N SER A 156 -6.59 -7.30 -1.46
CA SER A 156 -5.94 -7.27 -2.76
C SER A 156 -6.38 -6.04 -3.53
N VAL A 157 -5.46 -5.45 -4.25
CA VAL A 157 -5.69 -4.26 -5.09
C VAL A 157 -5.31 -4.54 -6.54
N ASP A 158 -5.71 -3.66 -7.44
CA ASP A 158 -5.17 -3.66 -8.80
C ASP A 158 -3.63 -3.57 -8.72
N PRO A 159 -2.89 -4.51 -9.33
CA PRO A 159 -1.43 -4.50 -9.29
C PRO A 159 -0.81 -3.35 -10.06
N THR A 160 -1.56 -2.64 -10.90
CA THR A 160 -1.06 -1.49 -11.68
C THR A 160 -0.27 -0.54 -10.79
N ALA A 161 1.00 -0.34 -11.11
CA ALA A 161 1.85 0.57 -10.37
C ALA A 161 1.41 2.02 -10.62
N HIS A 162 0.84 2.65 -9.61
CA HIS A 162 0.38 4.03 -9.67
C HIS A 162 1.38 4.96 -8.97
N PHE A 163 1.82 6.00 -9.68
CA PHE A 163 2.76 7.00 -9.20
C PHE A 163 2.14 8.39 -9.27
N GLY A 164 1.90 9.00 -8.12
CA GLY A 164 1.58 10.42 -8.05
C GLY A 164 2.82 11.26 -8.33
N LEU A 165 2.74 12.19 -9.26
CA LEU A 165 3.85 13.00 -9.77
C LEU A 165 3.75 14.48 -9.36
N GLY A 166 2.66 14.89 -8.72
CA GLY A 166 2.42 16.29 -8.39
C GLY A 166 2.42 17.18 -9.64
N LYS A 167 3.26 18.20 -9.67
CA LYS A 167 3.37 19.12 -10.81
C LYS A 167 4.21 18.60 -11.98
N THR A 168 4.82 17.42 -11.84
CA THR A 168 5.72 16.90 -12.88
C THR A 168 4.93 16.34 -14.06
N GLN A 169 5.19 16.85 -15.25
CA GLN A 169 4.53 16.43 -16.49
C GLN A 169 5.30 15.36 -17.28
N THR A 170 6.55 15.12 -16.94
CA THR A 170 7.38 14.13 -17.62
C THR A 170 8.28 13.41 -16.63
N VAL A 171 8.20 12.09 -16.63
CA VAL A 171 9.08 11.19 -15.88
C VAL A 171 10.36 11.01 -16.69
N LYS A 172 11.50 11.31 -16.07
CA LYS A 172 12.82 11.25 -16.73
C LYS A 172 13.16 9.82 -17.14
N GLU A 173 12.89 8.87 -16.25
CA GLU A 173 13.17 7.46 -16.48
C GLU A 173 12.17 6.58 -15.73
N VAL A 174 11.71 5.52 -16.40
CA VAL A 174 10.96 4.40 -15.84
C VAL A 174 11.78 3.16 -16.08
N LYS A 175 12.22 2.49 -15.01
CA LYS A 175 12.99 1.26 -15.05
C LYS A 175 12.16 0.12 -14.49
N ILE A 176 12.05 -0.96 -15.25
CA ILE A 176 11.40 -2.19 -14.82
C ILE A 176 12.46 -3.28 -14.66
N ILE A 177 12.39 -4.00 -13.54
CA ILE A 177 13.22 -5.16 -13.25
C ILE A 177 12.28 -6.34 -13.05
N TRP A 178 12.33 -7.30 -13.96
CA TRP A 178 11.48 -8.48 -13.95
C TRP A 178 12.04 -9.58 -13.05
N GLN A 179 11.20 -10.48 -12.61
CA GLN A 179 11.60 -11.67 -11.84
C GLN A 179 12.61 -12.55 -12.60
N SER A 180 12.57 -12.56 -13.92
CA SER A 180 13.54 -13.24 -14.75
C SER A 180 14.96 -12.65 -14.72
N GLY A 181 15.18 -11.55 -13.98
CA GLY A 181 16.44 -10.81 -13.97
C GLY A 181 16.65 -9.89 -15.17
N LYS A 182 15.73 -9.91 -16.14
CA LYS A 182 15.74 -8.96 -17.25
C LYS A 182 15.15 -7.62 -16.85
N GLY A 183 15.34 -6.61 -17.67
CA GLY A 183 14.73 -5.31 -17.41
C GLY A 183 14.55 -4.47 -18.66
N GLN A 184 13.91 -3.33 -18.46
CA GLN A 184 13.62 -2.34 -19.51
C GLN A 184 13.74 -0.94 -18.92
N ILE A 185 14.16 0.00 -19.75
CA ILE A 185 14.27 1.41 -19.38
C ILE A 185 13.56 2.25 -20.44
N PHE A 186 12.63 3.08 -19.98
CA PHE A 186 11.94 4.06 -20.80
C PHE A 186 12.33 5.46 -20.32
N LYS A 187 12.64 6.35 -21.26
CA LYS A 187 13.05 7.73 -20.97
C LYS A 187 11.99 8.73 -21.42
N ASN A 188 11.90 9.85 -20.71
CA ASN A 188 11.03 10.98 -21.04
C ASN A 188 9.56 10.57 -21.22
N VAL A 189 9.04 9.79 -20.29
CA VAL A 189 7.66 9.31 -20.32
C VAL A 189 6.73 10.44 -19.85
N LYS A 190 5.76 10.80 -20.68
CA LYS A 190 4.75 11.81 -20.33
C LYS A 190 3.85 11.32 -19.21
N ALA A 191 3.48 12.22 -18.31
CA ALA A 191 2.47 11.98 -17.26
C ALA A 191 1.05 11.79 -17.85
N ASN A 192 0.12 11.49 -16.97
CA ASN A 192 -1.32 11.35 -17.21
C ASN A 192 -1.64 10.27 -18.26
N LYS A 193 -0.98 9.12 -18.13
CA LYS A 193 -1.24 7.96 -18.98
C LYS A 193 -0.89 6.64 -18.30
N THR A 194 -1.35 5.57 -18.89
CA THR A 194 -0.90 4.20 -18.59
C THR A 194 0.21 3.78 -19.56
N LEU A 195 1.34 3.32 -19.02
CA LEU A 195 2.42 2.71 -19.76
C LEU A 195 2.27 1.19 -19.66
N LEU A 196 1.91 0.53 -20.77
CA LEU A 196 1.89 -0.92 -20.83
C LEU A 196 3.29 -1.43 -21.19
N VAL A 197 3.81 -2.36 -20.38
CA VAL A 197 5.15 -2.94 -20.58
C VAL A 197 5.08 -4.46 -20.61
N GLU A 198 5.60 -5.05 -21.68
CA GLU A 198 5.62 -6.49 -21.88
C GLU A 198 7.02 -7.06 -21.63
N GLU A 199 7.11 -8.11 -20.81
CA GLU A 199 8.37 -8.78 -20.48
C GLU A 199 9.05 -9.38 -21.71
N ALA A 200 8.28 -9.77 -22.71
CA ALA A 200 8.81 -10.31 -23.98
C ALA A 200 9.85 -9.38 -24.64
N ASN A 201 9.75 -8.08 -24.40
CA ASN A 201 10.66 -7.07 -24.92
C ASN A 201 11.83 -6.73 -23.95
N ALA A 202 11.94 -7.45 -22.82
CA ALA A 202 12.95 -7.20 -21.82
C ALA A 202 14.33 -7.76 -22.21
N GLN A 203 15.38 -7.05 -21.82
CA GLN A 203 16.77 -7.42 -22.09
C GLN A 203 17.56 -7.53 -20.78
N VAL A 204 18.72 -8.17 -20.83
CA VAL A 204 19.64 -8.16 -19.70
C VAL A 204 20.17 -6.74 -19.56
N LEU A 205 19.81 -6.08 -18.47
CA LEU A 205 20.36 -4.75 -18.18
C LEU A 205 21.81 -4.89 -17.72
N PRO A 206 22.70 -3.95 -18.11
CA PRO A 206 24.02 -3.87 -17.53
C PRO A 206 23.89 -3.76 -16.02
N THR A 207 24.37 -4.73 -15.29
CA THR A 207 24.48 -4.65 -13.83
C THR A 207 25.43 -3.50 -13.51
N ALA A 208 24.94 -2.46 -12.85
CA ALA A 208 25.85 -1.60 -12.10
C ALA A 208 26.59 -2.54 -11.14
N LYS A 209 27.93 -2.67 -11.26
CA LYS A 209 28.73 -3.29 -10.23
C LYS A 209 28.49 -2.48 -8.96
N GLU A 210 27.57 -2.93 -8.12
CA GLU A 210 27.60 -2.51 -6.73
C GLU A 210 28.97 -2.93 -6.21
N ALA A 211 29.77 -1.96 -5.80
CA ALA A 211 30.94 -2.26 -4.99
C ALA A 211 30.38 -3.01 -3.77
N MET A 212 30.66 -4.31 -3.70
CA MET A 212 30.31 -5.09 -2.52
C MET A 212 30.99 -4.37 -1.34
N SER A 213 30.20 -3.68 -0.54
CA SER A 213 30.64 -3.27 0.77
C SER A 213 31.03 -4.54 1.53
N ALA A 214 32.11 -4.48 2.30
CA ALA A 214 32.49 -5.60 3.17
C ALA A 214 31.24 -6.05 3.95
N PRO A 215 30.99 -7.36 4.07
CA PRO A 215 29.81 -7.85 4.76
C PRO A 215 29.77 -7.28 6.17
N LEU A 216 28.60 -6.82 6.59
CA LEU A 216 28.37 -6.27 7.93
C LEU A 216 28.64 -7.33 9.02
N LEU A 217 28.40 -8.60 8.67
CA LEU A 217 28.66 -9.75 9.54
C LEU A 217 29.79 -10.57 8.93
N ALA A 218 30.79 -10.87 9.72
CA ALA A 218 31.85 -11.81 9.35
C ALA A 218 31.60 -13.17 10.03
N ASP A 219 31.79 -14.24 9.30
CA ASP A 219 31.80 -15.58 9.89
C ASP A 219 33.08 -15.74 10.71
N VAL A 220 32.92 -15.96 12.00
CA VAL A 220 34.03 -16.15 12.96
C VAL A 220 34.01 -17.56 13.57
N THR A 221 33.33 -18.50 12.96
CA THR A 221 33.19 -19.88 13.49
C THR A 221 34.53 -20.54 13.71
N ASP A 222 35.49 -20.32 12.82
CA ASP A 222 36.84 -20.91 12.91
C ASP A 222 37.73 -20.28 14.00
N ILE A 223 37.34 -19.13 14.55
CA ILE A 223 38.08 -18.45 15.63
C ILE A 223 37.64 -18.96 17.01
N LEU A 224 36.47 -19.60 17.08
CA LEU A 224 35.85 -20.06 18.33
C LEU A 224 36.10 -21.55 18.59
N ASN A 225 36.80 -22.27 17.69
CA ASN A 225 37.27 -23.62 17.82
C ASN A 225 38.78 -23.61 18.10
#